data_785a8658e568de56aae4f213f40cbe8a
#
_entry.id   785a8658e568de56aae4f213f40cbe8a
#
_cell.length_a   1.000
_cell.length_b   1.000
_cell.length_c   1.000
_cell.angle_alpha   90.00
_cell.angle_beta   90.00
_cell.angle_gamma   90.00
#
_symmetry.space_group_name_H-M   'P 1'
#
loop_
_entity.id
_entity.type
_entity.pdbx_description
1 polymer ?
#
loop_
_entity_poly.entity_id
_entity_poly.type
_entity_poly.pdbx_seq_one_letter_code
_entity_poly.pdbx_strand_id
1 'polypeptide(L)'
;LNKRWGRENIVDEDVVVNRLMRECTYRNKRSILKKWASHAHEVMDWFIEAYPELTICDTTRQVVTQEQFDKGILVPLAWPQPEHYDYRNEEFPTFPSSMEFRSSRKDQQGFVVEANLNKAIEAGAKTFYGCFGTKLLKDSDGRVTGVVIRDAQNGNKYIQLNAAKGVILATGDNSGDEKIMKHFAPEVVEKQIMNMGAMGMLGVDVEGNSVETGDGLRMGAWIGAKVQDHHAPMTHHMGSGMGVTPFLQLNKRGERFMNECIPGQQLENQIELQPECTSFQLYDAKWGEQVPYMPANHGGLCYIIPEDEDESNPNYTDRQYTKISAKAEAYQFKADTLEELLTQCGYEGEALDTALASIQRYNELAKAGSDDDFGKPASRMFALENPPYYACQWGTTAMLVCVGGLESDENCHTFTEEDPASPKRDIIKGLYVCGNVQGSRYAVEYPICMRGISHSLCVYYGYIAGKNCVAGV
;
A
#
# COMPACT_ATOMS: atom_id res chain seq x y z
N LEU A 1 -15.83 6.09 -13.09
CA LEU A 1 -15.52 7.48 -13.51
C LEU A 1 -15.28 7.58 -15.01
N ASN A 2 -14.45 6.75 -15.64
CA ASN A 2 -14.27 6.77 -17.10
C ASN A 2 -15.61 6.68 -17.84
N LYS A 3 -16.51 5.81 -17.39
CA LYS A 3 -17.87 5.71 -17.95
C LYS A 3 -18.68 7.00 -17.78
N ARG A 4 -18.56 7.71 -16.66
CA ARG A 4 -19.19 9.02 -16.43
C ARG A 4 -18.68 10.07 -17.41
N TRP A 5 -17.42 9.99 -17.80
CA TRP A 5 -16.78 10.91 -18.75
C TRP A 5 -16.86 10.44 -20.21
N GLY A 6 -17.56 9.33 -20.49
CA GLY A 6 -17.63 8.77 -21.84
C GLY A 6 -16.30 8.25 -22.38
N ARG A 7 -15.37 7.89 -21.47
CA ARG A 7 -14.05 7.35 -21.80
C ARG A 7 -14.06 5.82 -21.74
N GLU A 8 -13.27 5.20 -22.59
CA GLU A 8 -13.04 3.78 -22.52
C GLU A 8 -12.15 3.41 -21.33
N ASN A 9 -12.31 2.19 -20.83
CA ASN A 9 -11.39 1.62 -19.84
C ASN A 9 -10.04 1.36 -20.53
N ILE A 10 -8.99 1.98 -20.03
CA ILE A 10 -7.64 1.84 -20.59
C ILE A 10 -6.87 0.65 -20.04
N VAL A 11 -7.40 0.01 -19.01
CA VAL A 11 -6.75 -1.12 -18.32
C VAL A 11 -7.65 -2.34 -18.40
N ASP A 12 -7.11 -3.45 -18.91
CA ASP A 12 -7.77 -4.74 -18.95
C ASP A 12 -7.80 -5.35 -17.54
N GLU A 13 -9.00 -5.73 -17.08
CA GLU A 13 -9.22 -6.31 -15.75
C GLU A 13 -8.42 -7.60 -15.53
N ASP A 14 -8.37 -8.47 -16.56
CA ASP A 14 -7.66 -9.74 -16.43
C ASP A 14 -6.14 -9.55 -16.40
N VAL A 15 -5.61 -8.52 -17.06
CA VAL A 15 -4.19 -8.16 -16.95
C VAL A 15 -3.87 -7.74 -15.51
N VAL A 16 -4.72 -6.89 -14.89
CA VAL A 16 -4.55 -6.49 -13.48
C VAL A 16 -4.64 -7.69 -12.55
N VAL A 17 -5.69 -8.49 -12.70
CA VAL A 17 -5.92 -9.68 -11.84
C VAL A 17 -4.76 -10.67 -11.95
N ASN A 18 -4.32 -10.98 -13.17
CA ASN A 18 -3.21 -11.90 -13.38
C ASN A 18 -1.89 -11.36 -12.80
N ARG A 19 -1.69 -10.04 -12.87
CA ARG A 19 -0.53 -9.41 -12.25
C ARG A 19 -0.56 -9.56 -10.72
N LEU A 20 -1.68 -9.26 -10.08
CA LEU A 20 -1.85 -9.40 -8.63
C LEU A 20 -1.69 -10.86 -8.17
N MET A 21 -2.18 -11.82 -8.96
CA MET A 21 -1.97 -13.25 -8.71
C MET A 21 -0.48 -13.61 -8.78
N ARG A 22 0.23 -13.12 -9.80
CA ARG A 22 1.65 -13.39 -10.01
C ARG A 22 2.51 -12.82 -8.88
N GLU A 23 2.29 -11.57 -8.47
CA GLU A 23 3.01 -10.93 -7.37
C GLU A 23 2.83 -11.67 -6.05
N CYS A 24 1.64 -12.22 -5.80
CA CYS A 24 1.38 -13.08 -4.65
C CYS A 24 1.75 -14.55 -4.86
N THR A 25 2.55 -14.88 -5.88
CA THR A 25 2.96 -16.25 -6.24
C THR A 25 1.79 -17.24 -6.37
N TYR A 26 0.62 -16.74 -6.81
CA TYR A 26 -0.64 -17.50 -6.96
C TYR A 26 -1.18 -18.11 -5.66
N ARG A 27 -0.83 -17.56 -4.49
CA ARG A 27 -1.32 -18.02 -3.18
C ARG A 27 -2.55 -17.25 -2.68
N ASN A 28 -2.95 -16.20 -3.38
CA ASN A 28 -4.19 -15.47 -3.15
C ASN A 28 -5.33 -16.05 -4.01
N LYS A 29 -6.58 -15.64 -3.74
CA LYS A 29 -7.76 -16.14 -4.48
C LYS A 29 -8.14 -15.24 -5.64
N ARG A 30 -8.05 -15.80 -6.86
CA ARG A 30 -8.43 -15.09 -8.09
C ARG A 30 -9.88 -14.61 -8.08
N SER A 31 -10.82 -15.38 -7.52
CA SER A 31 -12.24 -15.03 -7.46
C SER A 31 -12.47 -13.71 -6.71
N ILE A 32 -11.75 -13.48 -5.61
CA ILE A 32 -11.78 -12.23 -4.86
C ILE A 32 -11.33 -11.07 -5.74
N LEU A 33 -10.15 -11.19 -6.35
CA LEU A 33 -9.60 -10.11 -7.18
C LEU A 33 -10.44 -9.84 -8.44
N LYS A 34 -10.94 -10.89 -9.08
CA LYS A 34 -11.77 -10.73 -10.30
C LYS A 34 -13.09 -10.06 -9.99
N LYS A 35 -13.78 -10.47 -8.93
CA LYS A 35 -15.05 -9.85 -8.53
C LYS A 35 -14.87 -8.35 -8.21
N TRP A 36 -13.81 -8.00 -7.49
CA TRP A 36 -13.45 -6.61 -7.24
C TRP A 36 -13.14 -5.85 -8.53
N ALA A 37 -12.27 -6.38 -9.38
CA ALA A 37 -11.86 -5.69 -10.61
C ALA A 37 -13.04 -5.38 -11.53
N SER A 38 -14.01 -6.31 -11.63
CA SER A 38 -15.19 -6.15 -12.48
C SER A 38 -16.24 -5.19 -11.92
N HIS A 39 -16.33 -5.02 -10.60
CA HIS A 39 -17.46 -4.31 -9.97
C HIS A 39 -17.06 -3.17 -9.02
N ALA A 40 -15.76 -2.90 -8.83
CA ALA A 40 -15.30 -1.84 -7.92
C ALA A 40 -15.86 -0.45 -8.26
N HIS A 41 -16.12 -0.20 -9.55
CA HIS A 41 -16.68 1.07 -10.02
C HIS A 41 -18.10 1.33 -9.50
N GLU A 42 -18.95 0.30 -9.40
CA GLU A 42 -20.32 0.40 -8.88
C GLU A 42 -20.30 0.76 -7.40
N VAL A 43 -19.42 0.12 -6.64
CA VAL A 43 -19.28 0.38 -5.21
C VAL A 43 -18.65 1.75 -4.95
N MET A 44 -17.72 2.18 -5.80
CA MET A 44 -17.16 3.53 -5.70
C MET A 44 -18.23 4.60 -5.95
N ASP A 45 -19.11 4.41 -6.94
CA ASP A 45 -20.23 5.31 -7.18
C ASP A 45 -21.17 5.38 -5.97
N TRP A 46 -21.54 4.23 -5.40
CA TRP A 46 -22.32 4.17 -4.16
C TRP A 46 -21.63 4.89 -2.99
N PHE A 47 -20.31 4.69 -2.82
CA PHE A 47 -19.54 5.26 -1.72
C PHE A 47 -19.53 6.78 -1.75
N ILE A 48 -19.32 7.38 -2.93
CA ILE A 48 -19.28 8.83 -3.09
C ILE A 48 -20.66 9.50 -3.09
N GLU A 49 -21.74 8.78 -3.41
CA GLU A 49 -23.12 9.26 -3.32
C GLU A 49 -23.53 9.69 -1.90
N ALA A 50 -22.82 9.20 -0.89
CA ALA A 50 -23.04 9.64 0.50
C ALA A 50 -22.66 11.11 0.70
N TYR A 51 -21.79 11.66 -0.14
CA TYR A 51 -21.29 13.03 -0.02
C TYR A 51 -21.50 13.82 -1.31
N PRO A 52 -22.71 14.41 -1.51
CA PRO A 52 -23.07 15.06 -2.76
C PRO A 52 -22.34 16.39 -3.04
N GLU A 53 -21.64 16.96 -2.04
CA GLU A 53 -20.83 18.17 -2.22
C GLU A 53 -19.46 17.89 -2.88
N LEU A 54 -19.11 16.62 -3.11
CA LEU A 54 -17.87 16.21 -3.73
C LEU A 54 -17.75 16.73 -5.16
N THR A 55 -16.70 17.47 -5.44
CA THR A 55 -16.35 17.85 -6.81
C THR A 55 -15.54 16.75 -7.46
N ILE A 56 -16.02 16.17 -8.55
CA ILE A 56 -15.30 15.15 -9.32
C ILE A 56 -14.56 15.83 -10.46
N CYS A 57 -13.24 15.78 -10.43
CA CYS A 57 -12.37 16.40 -11.42
C CYS A 57 -12.09 15.46 -12.60
N ASP A 58 -12.06 16.02 -13.80
CA ASP A 58 -11.74 15.28 -15.03
C ASP A 58 -10.25 14.96 -15.17
N THR A 59 -9.40 15.82 -14.60
CA THR A 59 -7.95 15.69 -14.64
C THR A 59 -7.35 16.09 -13.29
N THR A 60 -6.13 15.67 -13.04
CA THR A 60 -5.37 16.11 -11.85
C THR A 60 -5.08 17.60 -11.82
N ARG A 61 -5.14 18.27 -12.98
CA ARG A 61 -4.84 19.69 -13.15
C ARG A 61 -6.08 20.58 -13.24
N GLN A 62 -7.27 20.00 -13.07
CA GLN A 62 -8.49 20.80 -13.12
C GLN A 62 -8.43 21.90 -12.07
N VAL A 63 -8.59 23.14 -12.53
CA VAL A 63 -8.67 24.28 -11.63
C VAL A 63 -9.97 24.21 -10.86
N VAL A 64 -9.89 24.30 -9.55
CA VAL A 64 -11.03 24.32 -8.62
C VAL A 64 -10.95 25.57 -7.74
N THR A 65 -12.10 26.01 -7.24
CA THR A 65 -12.13 27.09 -6.25
C THR A 65 -11.70 26.59 -4.87
N GLN A 66 -11.27 27.50 -3.99
CA GLN A 66 -10.96 27.15 -2.61
C GLN A 66 -12.16 26.50 -1.91
N GLU A 67 -13.37 26.98 -2.15
CA GLU A 67 -14.60 26.39 -1.58
C GLU A 67 -14.81 24.94 -2.04
N GLN A 68 -14.59 24.64 -3.31
CA GLN A 68 -14.66 23.27 -3.82
C GLN A 68 -13.61 22.37 -3.17
N PHE A 69 -12.38 22.87 -3.03
CA PHE A 69 -11.30 22.14 -2.40
C PHE A 69 -11.57 21.88 -0.91
N ASP A 70 -12.10 22.86 -0.17
CA ASP A 70 -12.45 22.74 1.24
C ASP A 70 -13.56 21.71 1.47
N LYS A 71 -14.53 21.65 0.55
CA LYS A 71 -15.59 20.63 0.56
C LYS A 71 -15.10 19.26 0.14
N GLY A 72 -14.00 19.19 -0.57
CA GLY A 72 -13.39 17.96 -1.05
C GLY A 72 -13.58 17.71 -2.53
N ILE A 73 -12.54 17.21 -3.14
CA ILE A 73 -12.50 16.85 -4.56
C ILE A 73 -12.03 15.41 -4.73
N LEU A 74 -12.42 14.79 -5.83
CA LEU A 74 -11.94 13.49 -6.27
C LEU A 74 -11.24 13.68 -7.61
N VAL A 75 -9.96 13.37 -7.66
CA VAL A 75 -9.14 13.57 -8.86
C VAL A 75 -8.58 12.24 -9.37
N PRO A 76 -8.49 12.04 -10.70
CA PRO A 76 -7.73 10.92 -11.22
C PRO A 76 -6.26 11.09 -10.85
N LEU A 77 -5.65 10.04 -10.32
CA LEU A 77 -4.20 9.98 -10.26
C LEU A 77 -3.69 9.73 -11.68
N ALA A 78 -3.47 10.80 -12.42
CA ALA A 78 -2.69 10.71 -13.62
C ALA A 78 -1.24 10.51 -13.19
N TRP A 79 -0.76 9.31 -13.35
CA TRP A 79 0.66 9.08 -13.42
C TRP A 79 1.09 9.54 -14.81
N PRO A 80 1.92 10.55 -14.95
CA PRO A 80 2.52 10.80 -16.23
C PRO A 80 3.31 9.57 -16.58
N GLN A 81 2.85 8.91 -17.59
CA GLN A 81 3.60 7.82 -18.16
C GLN A 81 4.79 8.44 -18.90
N PRO A 82 6.01 7.97 -18.69
CA PRO A 82 7.08 8.31 -19.59
C PRO A 82 6.65 8.11 -21.03
N GLU A 83 7.12 8.91 -21.96
CA GLU A 83 6.69 8.89 -23.36
C GLU A 83 6.74 7.48 -23.99
N HIS A 84 7.61 6.63 -23.48
CA HIS A 84 7.81 5.25 -23.94
C HIS A 84 7.27 4.18 -22.99
N TYR A 85 6.51 4.54 -21.97
CA TYR A 85 5.97 3.58 -21.01
C TYR A 85 4.71 2.93 -21.56
N ASP A 86 4.74 1.61 -21.74
CA ASP A 86 3.55 0.79 -21.99
C ASP A 86 3.47 -0.34 -20.95
N TYR A 87 2.51 -0.25 -20.05
CA TYR A 87 2.32 -1.24 -18.99
C TYR A 87 2.18 -2.68 -19.51
N ARG A 88 1.79 -2.86 -20.78
CA ARG A 88 1.65 -4.18 -21.40
C ARG A 88 2.98 -4.85 -21.68
N ASN A 89 4.01 -4.04 -21.87
CA ASN A 89 5.38 -4.48 -22.20
C ASN A 89 6.32 -4.41 -20.99
N GLU A 90 5.82 -3.95 -19.84
CA GLU A 90 6.62 -3.86 -18.63
C GLU A 90 6.64 -5.19 -17.87
N GLU A 91 7.83 -5.60 -17.44
CA GLU A 91 7.96 -6.73 -16.52
C GLU A 91 7.25 -6.45 -15.18
N PHE A 92 7.37 -5.23 -14.69
CA PHE A 92 6.75 -4.75 -13.46
C PHE A 92 5.86 -3.53 -13.74
N PRO A 93 4.65 -3.75 -14.29
CA PRO A 93 3.78 -2.65 -14.67
C PRO A 93 3.19 -1.93 -13.46
N THR A 94 2.97 -0.63 -13.61
CA THR A 94 2.10 0.17 -12.74
C THR A 94 0.87 0.58 -13.52
N PHE A 95 -0.32 0.38 -12.94
CA PHE A 95 -1.58 0.65 -13.63
C PHE A 95 -2.12 2.05 -13.30
N PRO A 96 -2.39 2.88 -14.31
CA PRO A 96 -2.84 4.26 -14.13
C PRO A 96 -4.36 4.35 -13.91
N SER A 97 -4.90 3.67 -12.91
CA SER A 97 -6.36 3.57 -12.68
C SER A 97 -6.81 4.02 -11.29
N SER A 98 -5.96 4.75 -10.60
CA SER A 98 -6.23 5.20 -9.23
C SER A 98 -6.92 6.56 -9.21
N MET A 99 -7.67 6.80 -8.13
CA MET A 99 -8.29 8.08 -7.80
C MET A 99 -7.81 8.55 -6.42
N GLU A 100 -7.77 9.84 -6.22
CA GLU A 100 -7.36 10.43 -4.95
C GLU A 100 -8.40 11.42 -4.45
N PHE A 101 -8.76 11.33 -3.17
CA PHE A 101 -9.50 12.36 -2.47
C PHE A 101 -8.53 13.43 -1.97
N ARG A 102 -8.88 14.69 -2.20
CA ARG A 102 -8.13 15.85 -1.71
C ARG A 102 -9.06 16.85 -1.07
N SER A 103 -8.58 17.50 -0.05
CA SER A 103 -9.27 18.63 0.61
C SER A 103 -8.29 19.37 1.50
N SER A 104 -8.71 20.47 2.11
CA SER A 104 -7.98 21.15 3.18
C SER A 104 -7.92 20.32 4.49
N ARG A 105 -8.70 19.26 4.62
CA ARG A 105 -8.68 18.34 5.77
C ARG A 105 -7.41 17.48 5.75
N LYS A 106 -6.87 17.20 6.92
CA LYS A 106 -5.67 16.35 7.06
C LYS A 106 -5.94 14.87 6.75
N ASP A 107 -7.17 14.41 6.92
CA ASP A 107 -7.61 13.02 6.78
C ASP A 107 -8.11 12.67 5.37
N GLN A 108 -7.87 13.52 4.40
CA GLN A 108 -8.20 13.35 2.98
C GLN A 108 -9.57 12.71 2.72
N GLN A 109 -9.67 11.38 2.60
CA GLN A 109 -10.95 10.69 2.36
C GLN A 109 -11.90 10.64 3.57
N GLY A 110 -11.50 11.10 4.74
CA GLY A 110 -12.27 11.03 5.98
C GLY A 110 -13.66 11.66 5.86
N PHE A 111 -13.80 12.74 5.08
CA PHE A 111 -15.09 13.40 4.87
C PHE A 111 -16.12 12.49 4.18
N VAL A 112 -15.73 11.62 3.25
CA VAL A 112 -16.65 10.67 2.61
C VAL A 112 -16.97 9.50 3.54
N VAL A 113 -15.99 9.04 4.31
CA VAL A 113 -16.21 8.00 5.33
C VAL A 113 -17.20 8.49 6.39
N GLU A 114 -17.03 9.73 6.88
CA GLU A 114 -17.93 10.36 7.85
C GLU A 114 -19.34 10.53 7.30
N ALA A 115 -19.50 10.91 6.04
CA ALA A 115 -20.80 11.02 5.39
C ALA A 115 -21.52 9.66 5.31
N ASN A 116 -20.80 8.58 4.98
CA ASN A 116 -21.36 7.22 5.00
C ASN A 116 -21.74 6.79 6.41
N LEU A 117 -20.92 7.11 7.43
CA LEU A 117 -21.24 6.84 8.83
C LEU A 117 -22.51 7.58 9.26
N ASN A 118 -22.64 8.86 8.92
CA ASN A 118 -23.81 9.65 9.26
C ASN A 118 -25.08 9.08 8.63
N LYS A 119 -25.04 8.67 7.36
CA LYS A 119 -26.15 7.97 6.72
C LYS A 119 -26.54 6.66 7.45
N ALA A 120 -25.55 5.91 7.91
CA ALA A 120 -25.82 4.69 8.68
C ALA A 120 -26.49 5.02 10.02
N ILE A 121 -26.04 6.07 10.72
CA ILE A 121 -26.65 6.54 11.99
C ILE A 121 -28.07 7.02 11.75
N GLU A 122 -28.33 7.80 10.70
CA GLU A 122 -29.66 8.24 10.30
C GLU A 122 -30.60 7.06 10.02
N ALA A 123 -30.06 5.98 9.44
CA ALA A 123 -30.78 4.72 9.23
C ALA A 123 -30.95 3.87 10.51
N GLY A 124 -30.48 4.34 11.65
CA GLY A 124 -30.67 3.70 12.97
C GLY A 124 -29.46 2.88 13.46
N ALA A 125 -28.31 2.95 12.80
CA ALA A 125 -27.10 2.32 13.30
C ALA A 125 -26.64 2.97 14.61
N LYS A 126 -26.05 2.18 15.50
CA LYS A 126 -25.48 2.64 16.77
C LYS A 126 -23.96 2.48 16.74
N THR A 127 -23.27 3.49 17.24
CA THR A 127 -21.80 3.48 17.38
C THR A 127 -21.42 3.33 18.85
N PHE A 128 -20.41 2.52 19.11
CA PHE A 128 -19.84 2.28 20.44
C PHE A 128 -18.34 2.59 20.37
N TYR A 129 -17.96 3.80 20.75
CA TYR A 129 -16.55 4.21 20.80
C TYR A 129 -15.91 3.78 22.12
N GLY A 130 -14.58 3.58 22.10
CA GLY A 130 -13.83 3.10 23.26
C GLY A 130 -14.20 1.68 23.68
N CYS A 131 -14.78 0.90 22.78
CA CYS A 131 -15.21 -0.47 23.01
C CYS A 131 -14.38 -1.45 22.18
N PHE A 132 -13.92 -2.53 22.81
CA PHE A 132 -13.09 -3.56 22.21
C PHE A 132 -13.88 -4.84 22.03
N GLY A 133 -13.83 -5.43 20.82
CA GLY A 133 -14.35 -6.77 20.58
C GLY A 133 -13.52 -7.82 21.31
N THR A 134 -14.17 -8.67 22.11
CA THR A 134 -13.45 -9.63 22.95
C THR A 134 -13.78 -11.09 22.66
N LYS A 135 -14.98 -11.37 22.17
CA LYS A 135 -15.43 -12.76 21.94
C LYS A 135 -16.60 -12.79 20.96
N LEU A 136 -16.58 -13.70 20.00
CA LEU A 136 -17.72 -14.06 19.18
C LEU A 136 -18.60 -15.07 19.92
N LEU A 137 -19.90 -14.97 19.71
CA LEU A 137 -20.90 -15.89 20.29
C LEU A 137 -21.43 -16.81 19.20
N LYS A 138 -21.57 -18.10 19.50
CA LYS A 138 -22.18 -19.11 18.62
C LYS A 138 -23.38 -19.76 19.30
N ASP A 139 -24.35 -20.15 18.51
CA ASP A 139 -25.43 -21.05 18.94
C ASP A 139 -25.00 -22.54 18.89
N SER A 140 -25.94 -23.42 19.21
CA SER A 140 -25.74 -24.89 19.20
C SER A 140 -25.37 -25.43 17.84
N ASP A 141 -25.76 -24.76 16.76
CA ASP A 141 -25.52 -25.18 15.38
C ASP A 141 -24.21 -24.60 14.80
N GLY A 142 -23.45 -23.89 15.66
CA GLY A 142 -22.17 -23.28 15.30
C GLY A 142 -22.27 -21.94 14.55
N ARG A 143 -23.48 -21.41 14.37
CA ARG A 143 -23.71 -20.11 13.74
C ARG A 143 -23.27 -18.99 14.68
N VAL A 144 -22.60 -17.96 14.13
CA VAL A 144 -22.28 -16.75 14.89
C VAL A 144 -23.52 -15.90 15.05
N THR A 145 -23.86 -15.60 16.31
CA THR A 145 -25.09 -14.92 16.74
C THR A 145 -24.84 -13.64 17.53
N GLY A 146 -23.58 -13.23 17.68
CA GLY A 146 -23.28 -12.00 18.39
C GLY A 146 -21.80 -11.83 18.72
N VAL A 147 -21.53 -10.76 19.43
CA VAL A 147 -20.21 -10.40 19.94
C VAL A 147 -20.28 -9.86 21.34
N VAL A 148 -19.28 -10.14 22.15
CA VAL A 148 -19.07 -9.47 23.45
C VAL A 148 -18.05 -8.38 23.24
N ILE A 149 -18.35 -7.17 23.70
CA ILE A 149 -17.45 -6.02 23.71
C ILE A 149 -17.09 -5.63 25.14
N ARG A 150 -15.91 -5.10 25.36
CA ARG A 150 -15.45 -4.47 26.61
C ARG A 150 -15.51 -2.96 26.43
N ASP A 151 -16.26 -2.28 27.27
CA ASP A 151 -16.36 -0.82 27.31
C ASP A 151 -15.29 -0.28 28.27
N ALA A 152 -14.18 0.19 27.69
CA ALA A 152 -13.05 0.69 28.46
C ALA A 152 -13.34 2.04 29.15
N GLN A 153 -14.26 2.82 28.61
CA GLN A 153 -14.58 4.14 29.14
C GLN A 153 -15.56 4.09 30.31
N ASN A 154 -16.31 2.98 30.47
CA ASN A 154 -17.32 2.80 31.51
C ASN A 154 -16.95 1.66 32.48
N GLY A 155 -15.73 1.64 32.98
CA GLY A 155 -15.28 0.72 34.02
C GLY A 155 -15.04 -0.70 33.52
N ASN A 156 -14.66 -0.88 32.28
CA ASN A 156 -14.38 -2.18 31.67
C ASN A 156 -15.58 -3.16 31.71
N LYS A 157 -16.79 -2.65 31.59
CA LYS A 157 -17.98 -3.48 31.53
C LYS A 157 -18.03 -4.28 30.24
N TYR A 158 -18.44 -5.54 30.38
CA TYR A 158 -18.68 -6.39 29.21
C TYR A 158 -20.15 -6.27 28.80
N ILE A 159 -20.36 -6.04 27.50
CA ILE A 159 -21.67 -5.89 26.89
C ILE A 159 -21.83 -6.96 25.83
N GLN A 160 -22.90 -7.73 25.92
CA GLN A 160 -23.26 -8.68 24.87
C GLN A 160 -24.12 -7.99 23.82
N LEU A 161 -23.74 -8.05 22.58
CA LEU A 161 -24.49 -7.59 21.43
C LEU A 161 -24.94 -8.80 20.62
N ASN A 162 -26.28 -8.99 20.54
CA ASN A 162 -26.84 -10.09 19.75
C ASN A 162 -27.07 -9.64 18.31
N ALA A 163 -26.69 -10.48 17.35
CA ALA A 163 -26.80 -10.24 15.93
C ALA A 163 -27.86 -11.14 15.29
N ALA A 164 -28.91 -10.53 14.77
CA ALA A 164 -29.99 -11.26 14.11
C ALA A 164 -29.61 -11.86 12.77
N LYS A 165 -28.70 -11.20 12.04
CA LYS A 165 -28.25 -11.61 10.69
C LYS A 165 -26.84 -12.20 10.69
N GLY A 166 -25.91 -11.58 11.40
CA GLY A 166 -24.53 -12.01 11.47
C GLY A 166 -23.62 -10.92 12.04
N VAL A 167 -22.34 -11.22 12.15
CA VAL A 167 -21.28 -10.31 12.59
C VAL A 167 -20.31 -10.12 11.44
N ILE A 168 -19.95 -8.88 11.17
CA ILE A 168 -18.92 -8.51 10.21
C ILE A 168 -17.68 -8.09 10.99
N LEU A 169 -16.56 -8.76 10.78
CA LEU A 169 -15.25 -8.34 11.28
C LEU A 169 -14.61 -7.41 10.25
N ALA A 170 -14.34 -6.18 10.65
CA ALA A 170 -13.63 -5.16 9.89
C ALA A 170 -12.56 -4.51 10.79
N THR A 171 -11.78 -5.35 11.44
CA THR A 171 -10.98 -5.04 12.64
C THR A 171 -9.53 -4.71 12.32
N GLY A 172 -9.20 -4.38 11.07
CA GLY A 172 -7.83 -4.08 10.69
C GLY A 172 -6.95 -5.33 10.60
N ASP A 173 -5.64 -5.14 10.75
CA ASP A 173 -4.64 -6.20 10.70
C ASP A 173 -4.08 -6.56 12.09
N ASN A 174 -2.88 -7.10 12.14
CA ASN A 174 -2.24 -7.58 13.37
C ASN A 174 -0.84 -6.99 13.59
N SER A 175 -0.49 -5.94 12.87
CA SER A 175 0.84 -5.34 12.90
C SER A 175 1.24 -4.75 14.25
N GLY A 176 0.27 -4.44 15.12
CA GLY A 176 0.49 -3.94 16.47
C GLY A 176 0.67 -5.04 17.54
N ASP A 177 0.53 -6.32 17.20
CA ASP A 177 0.70 -7.43 18.17
C ASP A 177 1.99 -8.20 17.94
N GLU A 178 2.94 -8.05 18.86
CA GLU A 178 4.27 -8.69 18.78
C GLU A 178 4.18 -10.23 18.71
N LYS A 179 3.22 -10.84 19.40
CA LYS A 179 3.13 -12.32 19.44
C LYS A 179 2.64 -12.86 18.11
N ILE A 180 1.67 -12.20 17.50
CA ILE A 180 1.18 -12.57 16.17
C ILE A 180 2.26 -12.28 15.14
N MET A 181 2.92 -11.13 15.21
CA MET A 181 4.00 -10.77 14.30
C MET A 181 5.19 -11.73 14.42
N LYS A 182 5.57 -12.12 15.62
CA LYS A 182 6.63 -13.13 15.84
C LYS A 182 6.31 -14.48 15.20
N HIS A 183 5.03 -14.80 15.01
CA HIS A 183 4.62 -16.02 14.34
C HIS A 183 4.66 -15.91 12.81
N PHE A 184 4.17 -14.79 12.25
CA PHE A 184 3.99 -14.63 10.81
C PHE A 184 5.12 -13.86 10.11
N ALA A 185 5.82 -13.00 10.82
CA ALA A 185 6.91 -12.16 10.30
C ALA A 185 7.94 -11.90 11.41
N PRO A 186 8.66 -12.94 11.89
CA PRO A 186 9.61 -12.83 12.98
C PRO A 186 10.73 -11.82 12.71
N GLU A 187 11.13 -11.65 11.46
CA GLU A 187 12.15 -10.69 11.02
C GLU A 187 11.79 -9.24 11.37
N VAL A 188 10.51 -8.90 11.32
CA VAL A 188 10.01 -7.56 11.67
C VAL A 188 10.19 -7.27 13.16
N VAL A 189 9.97 -8.30 13.99
CA VAL A 189 10.15 -8.21 15.45
C VAL A 189 11.64 -8.14 15.80
N GLU A 190 12.44 -9.00 15.18
CA GLU A 190 13.89 -9.08 15.41
C GLU A 190 14.61 -7.78 15.01
N LYS A 191 14.21 -7.16 13.92
CA LYS A 191 14.72 -5.86 13.45
C LYS A 191 14.13 -4.66 14.18
N GLN A 192 13.18 -4.88 15.09
CA GLN A 192 12.47 -3.82 15.82
C GLN A 192 11.77 -2.79 14.92
N ILE A 193 11.28 -3.24 13.76
CA ILE A 193 10.56 -2.42 12.78
C ILE A 193 9.05 -2.62 12.81
N MET A 194 8.55 -3.25 13.88
CA MET A 194 7.11 -3.33 14.10
C MET A 194 6.47 -1.96 13.98
N ASN A 195 5.21 -1.98 13.62
CA ASN A 195 4.43 -0.77 13.50
C ASN A 195 4.44 0.05 14.81
N MET A 196 5.31 1.00 14.86
CA MET A 196 5.51 1.91 15.98
C MET A 196 4.64 3.16 15.89
N GLY A 197 3.70 3.21 14.94
CA GLY A 197 3.07 4.48 14.59
C GLY A 197 4.06 5.49 14.02
N ALA A 198 5.26 5.05 13.63
CA ALA A 198 6.37 5.90 13.21
C ALA A 198 6.03 6.76 11.99
N MET A 199 5.11 6.33 11.17
CA MET A 199 4.59 7.11 10.05
C MET A 199 3.43 8.03 10.45
N GLY A 200 3.00 8.04 11.72
CA GLY A 200 1.80 8.75 12.15
C GLY A 200 0.50 8.27 11.47
N MET A 201 0.56 7.11 10.80
CA MET A 201 -0.57 6.55 10.08
C MET A 201 -1.44 5.66 10.95
N LEU A 202 -0.87 5.11 12.02
CA LEU A 202 -1.62 4.28 12.94
C LEU A 202 -1.90 5.05 14.21
N GLY A 203 -3.17 5.04 14.55
CA GLY A 203 -3.64 5.64 15.78
C GLY A 203 -3.24 4.83 17.01
N VAL A 204 -3.49 5.41 18.15
CA VAL A 204 -3.57 4.71 19.43
C VAL A 204 -5.02 4.59 19.85
N ASP A 205 -5.35 3.56 20.57
CA ASP A 205 -6.66 3.37 21.15
C ASP A 205 -6.88 4.30 22.37
N VAL A 206 -8.05 4.20 22.99
CA VAL A 206 -8.40 5.03 24.17
C VAL A 206 -7.58 4.69 25.42
N GLU A 207 -6.83 3.60 25.41
CA GLU A 207 -5.93 3.17 26.48
C GLU A 207 -4.47 3.52 26.17
N GLY A 208 -4.21 4.14 25.00
CA GLY A 208 -2.86 4.54 24.56
C GLY A 208 -2.03 3.41 23.95
N ASN A 209 -2.65 2.26 23.66
CA ASN A 209 -1.99 1.15 22.99
C ASN A 209 -2.06 1.32 21.47
N SER A 210 -1.15 0.68 20.74
CA SER A 210 -1.26 0.59 19.29
C SER A 210 -2.59 -0.03 18.89
N VAL A 211 -3.23 0.49 17.87
CA VAL A 211 -4.32 -0.19 17.16
C VAL A 211 -3.76 -1.31 16.30
N GLU A 212 -4.59 -2.03 15.55
CA GLU A 212 -4.15 -3.16 14.70
C GLU A 212 -3.59 -4.34 15.51
N THR A 213 -4.27 -4.66 16.62
CA THR A 213 -3.87 -5.72 17.56
C THR A 213 -4.29 -7.13 17.15
N GLY A 214 -4.95 -7.28 15.99
CA GLY A 214 -5.41 -8.58 15.50
C GLY A 214 -6.56 -9.20 16.30
N ASP A 215 -7.37 -8.40 16.98
CA ASP A 215 -8.48 -8.90 17.81
C ASP A 215 -9.50 -9.68 16.99
N GLY A 216 -9.84 -9.22 15.79
CA GLY A 216 -10.75 -9.96 14.92
C GLY A 216 -10.14 -11.27 14.42
N LEU A 217 -8.84 -11.29 14.12
CA LEU A 217 -8.12 -12.50 13.76
C LEU A 217 -8.22 -13.54 14.88
N ARG A 218 -7.93 -13.12 16.13
CA ARG A 218 -8.04 -14.00 17.31
C ARG A 218 -9.45 -14.49 17.55
N MET A 219 -10.43 -13.57 17.54
CA MET A 219 -11.83 -13.94 17.75
C MET A 219 -12.33 -14.95 16.73
N GLY A 220 -11.94 -14.80 15.48
CA GLY A 220 -12.24 -15.75 14.41
C GLY A 220 -11.54 -17.10 14.65
N ALA A 221 -10.25 -17.11 14.92
CA ALA A 221 -9.48 -18.32 15.20
C ALA A 221 -10.03 -19.10 16.39
N TRP A 222 -10.42 -18.43 17.48
CA TRP A 222 -10.97 -19.07 18.69
C TRP A 222 -12.29 -19.78 18.44
N ILE A 223 -13.02 -19.44 17.42
CA ILE A 223 -14.25 -20.15 17.03
C ILE A 223 -14.05 -21.14 15.90
N GLY A 224 -12.80 -21.37 15.48
CA GLY A 224 -12.41 -22.33 14.47
C GLY A 224 -12.36 -21.78 13.04
N ALA A 225 -12.29 -20.47 12.86
CA ALA A 225 -12.03 -19.90 11.53
C ALA A 225 -10.58 -20.16 11.10
N LYS A 226 -10.39 -20.57 9.87
CA LYS A 226 -9.06 -20.77 9.27
C LYS A 226 -8.33 -19.45 9.15
N VAL A 227 -7.18 -19.36 9.78
CA VAL A 227 -6.22 -18.27 9.58
C VAL A 227 -5.39 -18.58 8.34
N GLN A 228 -5.14 -17.57 7.52
CA GLN A 228 -4.29 -17.70 6.34
C GLN A 228 -2.85 -18.05 6.74
N ASP A 229 -2.24 -19.00 6.04
CA ASP A 229 -0.90 -19.49 6.40
C ASP A 229 0.22 -18.48 6.08
N HIS A 230 0.03 -17.64 5.06
CA HIS A 230 1.04 -16.70 4.60
C HIS A 230 0.57 -15.26 4.80
N HIS A 231 1.20 -14.57 5.72
CA HIS A 231 1.07 -13.13 5.92
C HIS A 231 2.26 -12.43 5.29
N ALA A 232 2.06 -11.21 4.82
CA ALA A 232 3.10 -10.38 4.22
C ALA A 232 3.21 -9.06 4.98
N PRO A 233 4.32 -8.82 5.68
CA PRO A 233 4.58 -7.50 6.21
C PRO A 233 4.94 -6.56 5.07
N MET A 234 4.25 -5.42 4.99
CA MET A 234 4.63 -4.31 4.13
C MET A 234 5.55 -3.40 4.93
N THR A 235 6.82 -3.43 4.62
CA THR A 235 7.80 -2.56 5.24
C THR A 235 7.94 -1.25 4.48
N HIS A 236 8.33 -0.22 5.16
CA HIS A 236 8.67 1.07 4.58
C HIS A 236 10.13 1.38 4.82
N HIS A 237 10.87 1.51 3.74
CA HIS A 237 12.20 2.06 3.74
C HIS A 237 12.08 3.55 3.42
N MET A 238 12.27 4.37 4.44
CA MET A 238 12.27 5.80 4.23
C MET A 238 13.65 6.20 3.69
N GLY A 239 13.73 6.29 2.37
CA GLY A 239 14.76 7.06 1.72
C GLY A 239 14.23 8.46 1.42
N SER A 240 15.03 9.45 1.62
CA SER A 240 14.87 10.74 0.96
C SER A 240 15.29 10.62 -0.52
N GLY A 241 15.27 11.67 -1.28
CA GLY A 241 15.72 11.67 -2.66
C GLY A 241 14.67 11.20 -3.65
N MET A 242 15.06 10.31 -4.55
CA MET A 242 14.24 9.97 -5.73
C MET A 242 13.20 8.87 -5.50
N GLY A 243 12.96 8.49 -4.23
CA GLY A 243 12.06 7.40 -3.93
C GLY A 243 12.49 6.10 -4.61
N VAL A 244 11.55 5.21 -4.91
CA VAL A 244 11.84 3.92 -5.59
C VAL A 244 12.15 4.08 -7.09
N THR A 245 12.51 5.27 -7.55
CA THR A 245 12.99 5.49 -8.92
C THR A 245 14.29 4.72 -9.13
N PRO A 246 14.46 3.97 -10.25
CA PRO A 246 15.54 3.02 -10.43
C PRO A 246 16.91 3.65 -10.70
N PHE A 247 17.37 4.50 -9.81
CA PHE A 247 18.76 4.94 -9.77
C PHE A 247 19.66 3.88 -9.14
N LEU A 248 20.96 3.98 -9.38
CA LEU A 248 21.94 3.02 -8.86
C LEU A 248 21.87 2.94 -7.33
N GLN A 249 21.88 1.72 -6.79
CA GLN A 249 21.94 1.44 -5.36
C GLN A 249 23.24 0.71 -5.01
N LEU A 250 23.95 1.20 -3.99
CA LEU A 250 25.12 0.53 -3.42
C LEU A 250 24.88 0.21 -1.94
N ASN A 251 25.30 -0.98 -1.52
CA ASN A 251 25.26 -1.37 -0.11
C ASN A 251 26.45 -0.76 0.67
N LYS A 252 26.50 -0.98 1.97
CA LYS A 252 27.57 -0.46 2.85
C LYS A 252 28.97 -0.98 2.54
N ARG A 253 29.12 -2.03 1.72
CA ARG A 253 30.40 -2.52 1.23
C ARG A 253 30.82 -1.89 -0.11
N GLY A 254 30.00 -1.00 -0.66
CA GLY A 254 30.21 -0.39 -1.96
C GLY A 254 29.76 -1.26 -3.14
N GLU A 255 29.07 -2.36 -2.89
CA GLU A 255 28.64 -3.30 -3.91
C GLU A 255 27.26 -2.92 -4.45
N ARG A 256 27.09 -2.97 -5.78
CA ARG A 256 25.77 -3.05 -6.41
C ARG A 256 25.22 -4.46 -6.18
N PHE A 257 23.94 -4.59 -5.85
CA PHE A 257 23.38 -5.86 -5.36
C PHE A 257 22.07 -6.28 -6.01
N MET A 258 21.52 -5.48 -6.93
CA MET A 258 20.22 -5.79 -7.55
C MET A 258 20.00 -5.08 -8.88
N ASN A 259 18.96 -5.50 -9.60
CA ASN A 259 18.30 -4.69 -10.61
C ASN A 259 17.40 -3.68 -9.89
N GLU A 260 17.70 -2.39 -9.97
CA GLU A 260 16.95 -1.35 -9.29
C GLU A 260 15.58 -1.06 -9.95
N CYS A 261 15.31 -1.65 -11.12
CA CYS A 261 14.05 -1.48 -11.85
C CYS A 261 13.00 -2.51 -11.44
N ILE A 262 12.78 -2.65 -10.13
CA ILE A 262 11.79 -3.55 -9.53
C ILE A 262 10.79 -2.77 -8.67
N PRO A 263 9.62 -3.35 -8.35
CA PRO A 263 8.64 -2.69 -7.49
C PRO A 263 9.20 -2.31 -6.12
N GLY A 264 8.67 -1.23 -5.55
CA GLY A 264 9.17 -0.67 -4.30
C GLY A 264 9.26 -1.68 -3.15
N GLN A 265 8.23 -2.50 -2.93
CA GLN A 265 8.28 -3.51 -1.86
C GLN A 265 9.38 -4.56 -2.09
N GLN A 266 9.57 -4.99 -3.34
CA GLN A 266 10.63 -5.95 -3.68
C GLN A 266 12.03 -5.31 -3.57
N LEU A 267 12.15 -4.04 -3.93
CA LEU A 267 13.37 -3.26 -3.72
C LEU A 267 13.70 -3.18 -2.22
N GLU A 268 12.71 -2.90 -1.40
CA GLU A 268 12.85 -2.85 0.05
C GLU A 268 13.27 -4.20 0.63
N ASN A 269 12.68 -5.31 0.17
CA ASN A 269 13.09 -6.66 0.54
C ASN A 269 14.57 -6.93 0.23
N GLN A 270 15.08 -6.41 -0.89
CA GLN A 270 16.51 -6.53 -1.22
C GLN A 270 17.40 -5.70 -0.31
N ILE A 271 16.97 -4.51 0.10
CA ILE A 271 17.71 -3.67 1.05
C ILE A 271 17.79 -4.31 2.42
N GLU A 272 16.72 -4.98 2.86
CA GLU A 272 16.72 -5.74 4.13
C GLU A 272 17.78 -6.84 4.22
N LEU A 273 18.20 -7.38 3.08
CA LEU A 273 19.24 -8.40 2.99
C LEU A 273 20.65 -7.82 2.99
N GLN A 274 20.80 -6.49 2.89
CA GLN A 274 22.09 -5.84 2.84
C GLN A 274 22.67 -5.61 4.24
N PRO A 275 23.98 -5.40 4.36
CA PRO A 275 24.62 -5.07 5.63
C PRO A 275 23.91 -3.87 6.29
N GLU A 276 23.58 -4.02 7.58
CA GLU A 276 22.85 -3.03 8.38
C GLU A 276 21.48 -2.63 7.78
N CYS A 277 20.89 -3.48 6.90
CA CYS A 277 19.66 -3.16 6.17
C CYS A 277 19.73 -1.77 5.49
N THR A 278 20.87 -1.43 4.89
CA THR A 278 21.15 -0.08 4.40
C THR A 278 21.71 -0.12 2.98
N SER A 279 21.30 0.85 2.18
CA SER A 279 21.86 1.16 0.87
C SER A 279 21.96 2.68 0.65
N PHE A 280 22.65 3.09 -0.39
CA PHE A 280 22.72 4.46 -0.87
C PHE A 280 22.25 4.51 -2.32
N GLN A 281 21.23 5.32 -2.58
CA GLN A 281 20.80 5.65 -3.93
C GLN A 281 21.63 6.78 -4.48
N LEU A 282 22.21 6.59 -5.68
CA LEU A 282 23.14 7.51 -6.32
C LEU A 282 22.58 8.03 -7.64
N TYR A 283 22.70 9.33 -7.89
CA TYR A 283 22.31 9.97 -9.14
C TYR A 283 23.19 11.21 -9.41
N ASP A 284 23.16 11.72 -10.63
CA ASP A 284 23.96 12.88 -11.04
C ASP A 284 23.09 14.08 -11.46
N ALA A 285 23.70 15.17 -11.89
CA ALA A 285 23.01 16.40 -12.26
C ALA A 285 22.02 16.25 -13.41
N LYS A 286 22.12 15.17 -14.20
CA LYS A 286 21.21 14.90 -15.33
C LYS A 286 19.98 14.07 -14.96
N TRP A 287 19.76 13.80 -13.69
CA TRP A 287 18.63 13.01 -13.22
C TRP A 287 17.28 13.49 -13.78
N GLY A 288 17.09 14.79 -13.96
CA GLY A 288 15.87 15.37 -14.52
C GLY A 288 15.62 14.95 -15.98
N GLU A 289 16.67 14.75 -16.78
CA GLU A 289 16.58 14.24 -18.14
C GLU A 289 16.38 12.72 -18.18
N GLN A 290 16.73 12.02 -17.11
CA GLN A 290 16.70 10.56 -17.00
C GLN A 290 15.35 10.04 -16.49
N VAL A 291 14.72 10.75 -15.55
CA VAL A 291 13.44 10.37 -14.95
C VAL A 291 12.33 10.10 -15.98
N PRO A 292 12.21 10.83 -17.12
CA PRO A 292 11.25 10.51 -18.18
C PRO A 292 11.27 9.07 -18.70
N TYR A 293 12.40 8.42 -18.60
CA TYR A 293 12.56 7.04 -19.05
C TYR A 293 12.32 6.01 -17.94
N MET A 294 12.13 6.46 -16.70
CA MET A 294 11.94 5.59 -15.56
C MET A 294 10.47 5.16 -15.41
N PRO A 295 10.18 3.96 -14.90
CA PRO A 295 8.80 3.54 -14.68
C PRO A 295 8.13 4.38 -13.60
N ALA A 296 6.84 4.63 -13.78
CA ALA A 296 6.01 5.26 -12.78
C ALA A 296 5.64 4.24 -11.70
N ASN A 297 6.53 3.98 -10.75
CA ASN A 297 6.29 3.07 -9.64
C ASN A 297 5.63 3.77 -8.45
N HIS A 298 4.84 3.02 -7.67
CA HIS A 298 4.34 3.49 -6.39
C HIS A 298 5.51 3.83 -5.45
N GLY A 299 5.57 5.07 -4.99
CA GLY A 299 6.70 5.59 -4.20
C GLY A 299 7.88 6.13 -5.03
N GLY A 300 7.89 5.93 -6.35
CA GLY A 300 8.83 6.56 -7.26
C GLY A 300 8.50 8.01 -7.55
N LEU A 301 9.37 8.68 -8.30
CA LEU A 301 9.05 9.97 -8.88
C LEU A 301 7.97 9.78 -9.93
N CYS A 302 6.78 10.16 -9.57
CA CYS A 302 5.76 10.47 -10.55
C CYS A 302 5.93 11.95 -10.86
N TYR A 303 6.49 12.24 -12.00
CA TYR A 303 6.65 13.63 -12.33
C TYR A 303 5.78 13.98 -13.53
N ILE A 304 5.13 15.06 -13.41
CA ILE A 304 4.84 15.99 -14.48
C ILE A 304 5.67 17.20 -14.14
N ILE A 305 6.34 17.75 -15.13
CA ILE A 305 6.74 19.14 -15.07
C ILE A 305 5.73 19.87 -15.93
N PRO A 306 4.72 20.45 -15.40
CA PRO A 306 4.01 21.43 -16.15
C PRO A 306 4.81 22.70 -16.01
N GLU A 307 5.31 23.16 -17.11
CA GLU A 307 5.77 24.53 -17.26
C GLU A 307 4.64 25.54 -16.94
N ASP A 308 3.41 25.04 -16.90
CA ASP A 308 2.17 25.79 -16.77
C ASP A 308 1.34 25.48 -15.50
N GLU A 309 1.94 24.88 -14.46
CA GLU A 309 1.23 24.66 -13.18
C GLU A 309 0.89 25.97 -12.48
N ASP A 310 -0.39 26.15 -12.24
CA ASP A 310 -0.91 27.25 -11.44
C ASP A 310 -0.83 26.92 -9.95
N GLU A 311 0.20 27.42 -9.29
CA GLU A 311 0.41 27.23 -7.84
C GLU A 311 -0.69 27.88 -6.98
N SER A 312 -1.49 28.79 -7.55
CA SER A 312 -2.65 29.38 -6.87
C SER A 312 -3.86 28.45 -6.86
N ASN A 313 -3.87 27.39 -7.69
CA ASN A 313 -4.94 26.41 -7.72
C ASN A 313 -4.88 25.52 -6.45
N PRO A 314 -5.92 25.50 -5.60
CA PRO A 314 -5.95 24.65 -4.40
C PRO A 314 -5.79 23.14 -4.70
N ASN A 315 -6.13 22.70 -5.91
CA ASN A 315 -5.91 21.32 -6.36
C ASN A 315 -4.43 21.03 -6.64
N TYR A 316 -3.63 22.09 -6.81
CA TYR A 316 -2.19 21.94 -6.96
C TYR A 316 -1.61 21.32 -5.69
N THR A 317 -0.85 20.26 -5.84
CA THR A 317 -0.10 19.66 -4.76
C THR A 317 1.25 19.20 -5.29
N ASP A 318 2.29 19.63 -4.62
CA ASP A 318 3.66 19.22 -4.89
C ASP A 318 3.98 17.81 -4.36
N ARG A 319 3.06 17.22 -3.60
CA ARG A 319 3.26 15.92 -2.92
C ARG A 319 3.62 14.78 -3.85
N GLN A 320 3.13 14.81 -5.08
CA GLN A 320 3.33 13.73 -6.04
C GLN A 320 3.87 14.21 -7.37
N TYR A 321 3.75 15.50 -7.60
CA TYR A 321 4.13 16.23 -8.80
C TYR A 321 5.12 17.33 -8.43
N THR A 322 5.98 17.01 -7.49
CA THR A 322 7.04 17.93 -7.09
C THR A 322 7.77 18.36 -8.34
N LYS A 323 7.86 19.65 -8.53
CA LYS A 323 8.81 20.21 -9.50
C LYS A 323 10.11 19.44 -9.31
N ILE A 324 10.65 18.96 -10.38
CA ILE A 324 11.90 18.22 -10.39
C ILE A 324 12.95 18.91 -9.51
N SER A 325 12.99 20.26 -9.55
CA SER A 325 13.89 21.05 -8.73
C SER A 325 13.75 20.87 -7.22
N ALA A 326 12.54 20.68 -6.71
CA ALA A 326 12.32 20.53 -5.26
C ALA A 326 12.74 19.13 -4.74
N LYS A 327 12.70 18.09 -5.60
CA LYS A 327 13.21 16.78 -5.24
C LYS A 327 14.74 16.68 -5.34
N ALA A 328 15.36 17.43 -6.24
CA ALA A 328 16.82 17.52 -6.29
C ALA A 328 17.40 18.10 -4.99
N GLU A 329 16.65 18.91 -4.29
CA GLU A 329 17.04 19.45 -2.99
C GLU A 329 16.84 18.47 -1.82
N ALA A 330 16.19 17.34 -2.05
CA ALA A 330 15.96 16.30 -1.05
C ALA A 330 17.10 15.27 -0.92
N TYR A 331 18.29 15.59 -1.43
CA TYR A 331 19.48 14.78 -1.23
C TYR A 331 20.02 14.92 0.21
N GLN A 332 20.66 13.86 0.70
CA GLN A 332 21.40 13.91 1.96
C GLN A 332 22.86 14.35 1.76
N PHE A 333 23.45 13.89 0.64
CA PHE A 333 24.85 14.13 0.32
C PHE A 333 24.98 14.69 -1.09
N LYS A 334 25.92 15.62 -1.28
CA LYS A 334 26.22 16.25 -2.56
C LYS A 334 27.71 16.55 -2.66
N ALA A 335 28.31 16.26 -3.80
CA ALA A 335 29.70 16.57 -4.09
C ALA A 335 29.96 16.75 -5.58
N ASP A 336 31.08 17.36 -5.92
CA ASP A 336 31.53 17.54 -7.31
C ASP A 336 32.34 16.36 -7.84
N THR A 337 32.77 15.46 -6.94
CA THR A 337 33.44 14.20 -7.30
C THR A 337 32.77 13.02 -6.65
N LEU A 338 32.85 11.84 -7.30
CA LEU A 338 32.30 10.59 -6.76
C LEU A 338 33.03 10.16 -5.48
N GLU A 339 34.35 10.34 -5.43
CA GLU A 339 35.14 10.00 -4.23
C GLU A 339 34.72 10.81 -3.01
N GLU A 340 34.53 12.12 -3.20
CA GLU A 340 34.04 13.01 -2.13
C GLU A 340 32.61 12.62 -1.70
N LEU A 341 31.71 12.36 -2.65
CA LEU A 341 30.34 11.93 -2.36
C LEU A 341 30.32 10.64 -1.54
N LEU A 342 31.08 9.64 -1.97
CA LEU A 342 31.14 8.34 -1.30
C LEU A 342 31.77 8.45 0.08
N THR A 343 32.76 9.29 0.26
CA THR A 343 33.35 9.60 1.58
C THR A 343 32.30 10.25 2.52
N GLN A 344 31.49 11.17 2.00
CA GLN A 344 30.37 11.73 2.76
C GLN A 344 29.32 10.67 3.16
N CYS A 345 29.10 9.65 2.32
CA CYS A 345 28.25 8.51 2.62
C CYS A 345 28.85 7.55 3.66
N GLY A 346 30.11 7.75 4.06
CA GLY A 346 30.79 6.94 5.05
C GLY A 346 31.58 5.76 4.46
N TYR A 347 31.84 5.74 3.14
CA TYR A 347 32.71 4.73 2.55
C TYR A 347 34.18 5.08 2.81
N GLU A 348 34.98 4.11 3.29
CA GLU A 348 36.38 4.25 3.58
C GLU A 348 37.16 3.00 3.16
N GLY A 349 38.45 3.12 2.85
CA GLY A 349 39.32 2.00 2.51
C GLY A 349 38.78 1.11 1.42
N GLU A 350 38.75 -0.20 1.64
CA GLU A 350 38.28 -1.20 0.67
C GLU A 350 36.83 -0.95 0.20
N ALA A 351 35.94 -0.47 1.09
CA ALA A 351 34.56 -0.18 0.71
C ALA A 351 34.46 1.02 -0.24
N LEU A 352 35.32 2.03 -0.10
CA LEU A 352 35.40 3.15 -1.03
C LEU A 352 35.91 2.70 -2.40
N ASP A 353 36.99 1.91 -2.42
CA ASP A 353 37.55 1.36 -3.67
C ASP A 353 36.51 0.49 -4.40
N THR A 354 35.77 -0.32 -3.65
CA THR A 354 34.69 -1.18 -4.17
C THR A 354 33.54 -0.32 -4.74
N ALA A 355 33.15 0.75 -4.06
CA ALA A 355 32.07 1.63 -4.52
C ALA A 355 32.45 2.35 -5.81
N LEU A 356 33.68 2.87 -5.91
CA LEU A 356 34.19 3.48 -7.13
C LEU A 356 34.25 2.47 -8.30
N ALA A 357 34.71 1.25 -8.04
CA ALA A 357 34.75 0.19 -9.03
C ALA A 357 33.33 -0.22 -9.49
N SER A 358 32.37 -0.30 -8.55
CA SER A 358 30.96 -0.59 -8.85
C SER A 358 30.34 0.48 -9.74
N ILE A 359 30.60 1.75 -9.47
CA ILE A 359 30.11 2.86 -10.31
C ILE A 359 30.77 2.82 -11.69
N GLN A 360 32.08 2.59 -11.75
CA GLN A 360 32.77 2.43 -13.02
C GLN A 360 32.15 1.30 -13.84
N ARG A 361 31.97 0.12 -13.24
CA ARG A 361 31.34 -1.04 -13.90
C ARG A 361 29.92 -0.71 -14.38
N TYR A 362 29.10 -0.05 -13.53
CA TYR A 362 27.75 0.39 -13.91
C TYR A 362 27.77 1.35 -15.11
N ASN A 363 28.72 2.30 -15.14
CA ASN A 363 28.88 3.24 -16.23
C ASN A 363 29.30 2.54 -17.56
N GLU A 364 30.17 1.52 -17.48
CA GLU A 364 30.55 0.70 -18.63
C GLU A 364 29.32 -0.05 -19.19
N LEU A 365 28.52 -0.69 -18.33
CA LEU A 365 27.29 -1.39 -18.72
C LEU A 365 26.26 -0.44 -19.34
N ALA A 366 26.07 0.74 -18.75
CA ALA A 366 25.14 1.76 -19.26
C ALA A 366 25.55 2.21 -20.67
N LYS A 367 26.84 2.42 -20.91
CA LYS A 367 27.38 2.77 -22.24
C LYS A 367 27.30 1.63 -23.25
N ALA A 368 27.46 0.39 -22.78
CA ALA A 368 27.31 -0.80 -23.62
C ALA A 368 25.84 -1.07 -23.99
N GLY A 369 24.89 -0.48 -23.27
CA GLY A 369 23.47 -0.70 -23.51
C GLY A 369 22.98 -2.10 -23.09
N SER A 370 23.67 -2.73 -22.12
CA SER A 370 23.31 -4.04 -21.56
C SER A 370 23.77 -4.14 -20.12
N ASP A 371 22.90 -4.63 -19.23
CA ASP A 371 23.25 -4.95 -17.86
C ASP A 371 23.45 -6.46 -17.69
N ASP A 372 24.67 -6.91 -17.96
CA ASP A 372 25.03 -8.32 -17.85
C ASP A 372 25.16 -8.80 -16.39
N ASP A 373 25.15 -7.86 -15.42
CA ASP A 373 25.32 -8.17 -14.01
C ASP A 373 23.97 -8.47 -13.33
N PHE A 374 22.92 -7.67 -13.60
CA PHE A 374 21.61 -7.77 -12.91
C PHE A 374 20.41 -7.70 -13.86
N GLY A 375 20.59 -7.48 -15.16
CA GLY A 375 19.51 -7.48 -16.14
C GLY A 375 18.60 -6.25 -16.08
N LYS A 376 19.07 -5.12 -15.57
CA LYS A 376 18.33 -3.86 -15.61
C LYS A 376 18.11 -3.42 -17.06
N PRO A 377 16.90 -3.00 -17.46
CA PRO A 377 16.64 -2.54 -18.81
C PRO A 377 17.57 -1.41 -19.22
N ALA A 378 18.22 -1.55 -20.37
CA ALA A 378 19.22 -0.58 -20.88
C ALA A 378 18.64 0.84 -20.99
N SER A 379 17.37 0.97 -21.36
CA SER A 379 16.68 2.25 -21.44
C SER A 379 16.57 2.99 -20.10
N ARG A 380 16.91 2.35 -18.99
CA ARG A 380 16.86 2.86 -17.62
C ARG A 380 18.21 2.89 -16.93
N MET A 381 19.26 2.65 -17.69
CA MET A 381 20.64 2.74 -17.24
C MET A 381 21.27 4.04 -17.72
N PHE A 382 21.69 4.87 -16.79
CA PHE A 382 22.32 6.15 -17.06
C PHE A 382 23.64 6.24 -16.31
N ALA A 383 24.73 6.48 -17.04
CA ALA A 383 26.04 6.61 -16.44
C ALA A 383 26.12 7.83 -15.51
N LEU A 384 26.71 7.66 -14.34
CA LEU A 384 26.99 8.73 -13.38
C LEU A 384 28.29 9.44 -13.78
N GLU A 385 28.18 10.52 -14.58
CA GLU A 385 29.34 11.22 -15.16
C GLU A 385 29.22 12.76 -15.10
N ASN A 386 28.09 13.27 -14.62
CA ASN A 386 27.78 14.70 -14.70
C ASN A 386 27.67 15.30 -13.30
N PRO A 387 28.71 15.95 -12.79
CA PRO A 387 28.63 16.61 -11.49
C PRO A 387 27.62 17.79 -11.49
N PRO A 388 27.08 18.17 -10.33
CA PRO A 388 27.31 17.52 -9.05
C PRO A 388 26.61 16.17 -8.93
N TYR A 389 27.19 15.30 -8.09
CA TYR A 389 26.64 14.00 -7.73
C TYR A 389 25.87 14.09 -6.43
N TYR A 390 24.86 13.24 -6.29
CA TYR A 390 23.96 13.22 -5.15
C TYR A 390 23.81 11.81 -4.60
N ALA A 391 23.60 11.70 -3.30
CA ALA A 391 23.27 10.44 -2.66
C ALA A 391 22.22 10.60 -1.58
N CYS A 392 21.41 9.54 -1.41
CA CYS A 392 20.45 9.40 -0.34
C CYS A 392 20.61 8.03 0.32
N GLN A 393 20.67 8.01 1.64
CA GLN A 393 20.69 6.77 2.40
C GLN A 393 19.27 6.20 2.48
N TRP A 394 19.18 4.89 2.27
CA TRP A 394 18.00 4.08 2.48
C TRP A 394 18.22 3.11 3.63
N GLY A 395 17.20 2.87 4.41
CA GLY A 395 17.23 1.92 5.49
C GLY A 395 15.83 1.49 5.90
N THR A 396 15.70 0.35 6.53
CA THR A 396 14.44 -0.14 7.08
C THR A 396 14.02 0.72 8.26
N THR A 397 12.86 1.32 8.22
CA THR A 397 12.41 2.26 9.26
C THR A 397 11.17 1.81 10.00
N ALA A 398 10.17 1.27 9.32
CA ALA A 398 8.92 0.87 9.94
C ALA A 398 8.14 -0.09 9.05
N MET A 399 7.35 -0.94 9.66
CA MET A 399 6.30 -1.68 8.97
C MET A 399 5.03 -0.85 8.93
N LEU A 400 4.37 -0.82 7.78
CA LEU A 400 3.12 -0.09 7.59
C LEU A 400 1.90 -0.95 7.93
N VAL A 401 1.88 -2.19 7.49
CA VAL A 401 0.75 -3.12 7.60
C VAL A 401 1.24 -4.56 7.47
N CYS A 402 0.56 -5.50 8.13
CA CYS A 402 0.77 -6.92 7.87
C CYS A 402 -0.48 -7.49 7.22
N VAL A 403 -0.42 -7.76 5.92
CA VAL A 403 -1.55 -8.30 5.16
C VAL A 403 -1.63 -9.81 5.30
N GLY A 404 -2.83 -10.28 5.56
CA GLY A 404 -3.17 -11.67 5.82
C GLY A 404 -4.59 -11.73 6.37
N GLY A 405 -4.87 -12.59 7.29
CA GLY A 405 -6.16 -12.58 7.98
C GLY A 405 -6.87 -13.93 8.00
N LEU A 406 -8.18 -13.91 8.21
CA LEU A 406 -9.04 -15.09 8.13
C LEU A 406 -9.31 -15.44 6.68
N GLU A 407 -9.07 -16.69 6.29
CA GLU A 407 -9.36 -17.13 4.94
C GLU A 407 -10.81 -16.88 4.56
N SER A 408 -11.03 -16.33 3.37
CA SER A 408 -12.36 -15.95 2.91
C SER A 408 -12.59 -16.26 1.45
N ASP A 409 -13.85 -16.13 1.03
CA ASP A 409 -14.26 -16.12 -0.37
C ASP A 409 -14.61 -14.71 -0.88
N GLU A 410 -15.01 -14.62 -2.13
CA GLU A 410 -15.48 -13.39 -2.78
C GLU A 410 -16.83 -12.88 -2.28
N ASN A 411 -17.46 -13.59 -1.35
CA ASN A 411 -18.69 -13.20 -0.66
C ASN A 411 -18.46 -12.77 0.80
N CYS A 412 -17.18 -12.69 1.22
CA CYS A 412 -16.75 -12.35 2.58
C CYS A 412 -17.04 -13.43 3.64
N HIS A 413 -17.36 -14.67 3.24
CA HIS A 413 -17.49 -15.76 4.19
C HIS A 413 -16.12 -16.20 4.70
N THR A 414 -16.07 -16.65 5.95
CA THR A 414 -14.91 -17.34 6.53
C THR A 414 -15.12 -18.84 6.50
N PHE A 415 -14.03 -19.58 6.42
CA PHE A 415 -14.02 -21.04 6.42
C PHE A 415 -13.60 -21.58 7.77
N THR A 416 -14.08 -22.79 8.09
CA THR A 416 -13.54 -23.55 9.21
C THR A 416 -12.11 -24.00 8.89
N GLU A 417 -11.35 -24.29 9.95
CA GLU A 417 -10.06 -24.93 9.79
C GLU A 417 -10.22 -26.26 9.04
N GLU A 418 -9.31 -26.55 8.10
CA GLU A 418 -9.42 -27.79 7.32
C GLU A 418 -9.32 -29.00 8.24
N ASP A 419 -10.34 -29.84 8.21
CA ASP A 419 -10.20 -31.23 8.61
C ASP A 419 -9.42 -31.95 7.49
N PRO A 420 -8.22 -32.48 7.72
CA PRO A 420 -7.48 -33.23 6.73
C PRO A 420 -8.24 -34.42 6.16
N ALA A 421 -9.25 -34.92 6.87
CA ALA A 421 -10.13 -35.99 6.45
C ALA A 421 -11.33 -35.51 5.58
N SER A 422 -11.59 -34.20 5.51
CA SER A 422 -12.67 -33.63 4.73
C SER A 422 -12.15 -32.57 3.75
N PRO A 423 -12.19 -32.79 2.44
CA PRO A 423 -11.77 -31.80 1.45
C PRO A 423 -12.77 -30.63 1.30
N LYS A 424 -13.90 -30.64 2.00
CA LYS A 424 -14.88 -29.56 1.97
C LYS A 424 -14.59 -28.59 3.10
N ARG A 425 -14.32 -27.34 2.73
CA ARG A 425 -14.29 -26.21 3.65
C ARG A 425 -15.72 -25.77 3.95
N ASP A 426 -16.13 -25.92 5.19
CA ASP A 426 -17.43 -25.42 5.63
C ASP A 426 -17.34 -23.93 5.97
N ILE A 427 -18.37 -23.20 5.57
CA ILE A 427 -18.52 -21.78 5.91
C ILE A 427 -18.97 -21.65 7.36
N ILE A 428 -18.36 -20.73 8.11
CA ILE A 428 -18.88 -20.35 9.43
C ILE A 428 -20.08 -19.43 9.23
N LYS A 429 -21.25 -19.99 9.40
CA LYS A 429 -22.52 -19.27 9.21
C LYS A 429 -22.61 -18.04 10.13
N GLY A 430 -23.06 -16.91 9.58
CA GLY A 430 -23.25 -15.69 10.33
C GLY A 430 -21.96 -14.92 10.66
N LEU A 431 -20.80 -15.34 10.13
CA LEU A 431 -19.54 -14.61 10.22
C LEU A 431 -19.07 -14.15 8.85
N TYR A 432 -18.81 -12.86 8.73
CA TYR A 432 -18.29 -12.22 7.53
C TYR A 432 -17.03 -11.42 7.86
N VAL A 433 -16.13 -11.27 6.89
CA VAL A 433 -14.88 -10.52 7.07
C VAL A 433 -14.65 -9.55 5.90
N CYS A 434 -14.12 -8.37 6.21
CA CYS A 434 -13.68 -7.40 5.21
C CYS A 434 -12.51 -6.55 5.76
N GLY A 435 -11.87 -5.79 4.90
CA GLY A 435 -10.69 -5.02 5.31
C GLY A 435 -9.46 -5.92 5.54
N ASN A 436 -8.50 -5.47 6.35
CA ASN A 436 -7.23 -6.19 6.50
C ASN A 436 -7.33 -7.50 7.28
N VAL A 437 -8.39 -7.70 8.06
CA VAL A 437 -8.67 -9.01 8.67
C VAL A 437 -9.18 -10.06 7.67
N GLN A 438 -9.57 -9.63 6.45
CA GLN A 438 -9.96 -10.52 5.37
C GLN A 438 -8.73 -11.12 4.70
N GLY A 439 -8.53 -12.40 4.89
CA GLY A 439 -7.50 -13.18 4.21
C GLY A 439 -7.82 -13.48 2.75
N SER A 440 -6.87 -14.13 2.08
CA SER A 440 -6.94 -14.56 0.67
C SER A 440 -6.94 -13.44 -0.37
N ARG A 441 -6.90 -12.16 0.01
CA ARG A 441 -6.72 -11.03 -0.91
C ARG A 441 -5.27 -10.90 -1.36
N TYR A 442 -4.36 -11.06 -0.43
CA TYR A 442 -2.92 -11.04 -0.60
C TYR A 442 -2.30 -12.29 0.04
N ALA A 443 -1.07 -12.61 -0.34
CA ALA A 443 -0.27 -13.64 0.30
C ALA A 443 1.20 -13.43 -0.07
N VAL A 444 2.11 -13.65 0.87
CA VAL A 444 3.57 -13.54 0.75
C VAL A 444 4.11 -12.18 0.30
N GLU A 445 3.31 -11.39 -0.42
CA GLU A 445 3.68 -10.08 -0.95
C GLU A 445 2.48 -9.13 -0.90
N TYR A 446 2.75 -7.85 -0.72
CA TYR A 446 1.78 -6.77 -0.88
C TYR A 446 1.98 -6.11 -2.26
N PRO A 447 1.15 -6.44 -3.25
CA PRO A 447 1.33 -5.92 -4.62
C PRO A 447 1.05 -4.42 -4.68
N ILE A 448 2.01 -3.66 -5.17
CA ILE A 448 1.94 -2.20 -5.31
C ILE A 448 1.79 -1.72 -6.75
N CYS A 449 1.51 -2.63 -7.68
CA CYS A 449 1.31 -2.29 -9.09
C CYS A 449 0.10 -1.38 -9.36
N MET A 450 -0.78 -1.23 -8.38
CA MET A 450 -1.93 -0.31 -8.44
C MET A 450 -2.05 0.46 -7.13
N ARG A 451 -1.82 1.76 -7.19
CA ARG A 451 -1.94 2.62 -6.03
C ARG A 451 -3.37 2.65 -5.50
N GLY A 452 -3.53 2.63 -4.17
CA GLY A 452 -4.85 2.65 -3.52
C GLY A 452 -5.62 1.33 -3.56
N ILE A 453 -5.03 0.24 -4.06
CA ILE A 453 -5.70 -1.07 -4.18
C ILE A 453 -6.26 -1.56 -2.84
N SER A 454 -5.52 -1.40 -1.74
CA SER A 454 -5.97 -1.85 -0.43
C SER A 454 -7.22 -1.11 0.03
N HIS A 455 -7.24 0.22 -0.11
CA HIS A 455 -8.42 1.03 0.20
C HIS A 455 -9.62 0.64 -0.67
N SER A 456 -9.39 0.46 -1.97
CA SER A 456 -10.45 0.05 -2.89
C SER A 456 -11.03 -1.32 -2.53
N LEU A 457 -10.19 -2.30 -2.20
CA LEU A 457 -10.63 -3.62 -1.74
C LEU A 457 -11.40 -3.53 -0.41
N CYS A 458 -10.96 -2.67 0.52
CA CYS A 458 -11.65 -2.49 1.81
C CYS A 458 -13.05 -1.90 1.61
N VAL A 459 -13.20 -0.87 0.80
CA VAL A 459 -14.51 -0.25 0.49
C VAL A 459 -15.41 -1.26 -0.23
N TYR A 460 -14.88 -1.94 -1.24
CA TYR A 460 -15.62 -2.92 -2.03
C TYR A 460 -16.13 -4.07 -1.15
N TYR A 461 -15.25 -4.71 -0.40
CA TYR A 461 -15.63 -5.86 0.43
C TYR A 461 -16.40 -5.47 1.69
N GLY A 462 -16.27 -4.25 2.20
CA GLY A 462 -17.17 -3.70 3.20
C GLY A 462 -18.63 -3.65 2.73
N TYR A 463 -18.83 -3.19 1.50
CA TYR A 463 -20.15 -3.17 0.87
C TYR A 463 -20.69 -4.59 0.62
N ILE A 464 -19.89 -5.51 0.08
CA ILE A 464 -20.28 -6.90 -0.18
C ILE A 464 -20.62 -7.62 1.13
N ALA A 465 -19.80 -7.47 2.18
CA ALA A 465 -20.06 -8.08 3.48
C ALA A 465 -21.39 -7.59 4.07
N GLY A 466 -21.67 -6.29 3.96
CA GLY A 466 -22.94 -5.71 4.40
C GLY A 466 -24.15 -6.32 3.67
N LYS A 467 -24.09 -6.38 2.34
CA LYS A 467 -25.17 -6.97 1.52
C LYS A 467 -25.41 -8.45 1.85
N ASN A 468 -24.34 -9.24 1.92
CA ASN A 468 -24.44 -10.68 2.13
C ASN A 468 -24.88 -11.01 3.56
N CYS A 469 -24.41 -10.26 4.54
CA CYS A 469 -24.86 -10.40 5.92
C CYS A 469 -26.38 -10.14 6.07
N VAL A 470 -26.91 -9.11 5.40
CA VAL A 470 -28.36 -8.82 5.42
C VAL A 470 -29.14 -9.89 4.69
N ALA A 471 -28.66 -10.38 3.54
CA ALA A 471 -29.30 -11.43 2.76
C ALA A 471 -29.25 -12.80 3.46
N GLY A 472 -28.29 -13.04 4.34
CA GLY A 472 -28.08 -14.31 5.03
C GLY A 472 -27.46 -15.40 4.12
N VAL A 473 -26.77 -14.97 3.08
CA VAL A 473 -26.08 -15.81 2.11
C VAL A 473 -24.59 -15.71 2.31
#